data_0f9a3b4db807a83f8470cb69cb7755d7
#
_entry.id   0f9a3b4db807a83f8470cb69cb7755d7
#
_cell.length_a   1.000
_cell.length_b   1.000
_cell.length_c   1.000
_cell.angle_alpha   90.00
_cell.angle_beta   90.00
_cell.angle_gamma   90.00
#
_symmetry.space_group_name_H-M   'P 1'
#
loop_
_entity.id
_entity.type
_entity.pdbx_description
1 polymer ?
#
loop_
_entity_poly.entity_id
_entity_poly.type
_entity_poly.pdbx_seq_one_letter_code
_entity_poly.pdbx_strand_id
1 'polypeptide(L)'
;PEGKKIKPLIGSAKSNLGHMLTAAGMGGMIKVILALKHGKIPATRGVKAAMTSKNGGVSEKQIVQITTVWPHNRKDRRAAVSAFGFGGTNAHLIFESGVKASKRIDFPKTQNTQIMAIVGMEAIFGGCKGLHEFYHTIYDNKQHFRSLPPERWKGFEQHPELKNHPQGA
;
A
#
# COMPACT_ATOMS: atom_id res chain seq x y z
N PRO A 1 -18.02 -28.51 -3.41
CA PRO A 1 -17.79 -27.56 -4.48
C PRO A 1 -16.39 -26.97 -4.28
N GLU A 2 -15.47 -27.35 -5.19
CA GLU A 2 -14.12 -26.77 -5.19
C GLU A 2 -14.24 -25.28 -5.45
N GLY A 3 -13.89 -24.48 -4.45
CA GLY A 3 -13.93 -23.04 -4.52
C GLY A 3 -13.06 -22.54 -5.66
N LYS A 4 -13.64 -21.74 -6.56
CA LYS A 4 -12.96 -21.11 -7.68
C LYS A 4 -11.70 -20.40 -7.12
N LYS A 5 -10.50 -20.88 -7.47
CA LYS A 5 -9.24 -20.26 -7.02
C LYS A 5 -9.19 -18.81 -7.52
N ILE A 6 -9.44 -17.87 -6.61
CA ILE A 6 -9.34 -16.44 -6.91
C ILE A 6 -7.85 -16.12 -7.07
N LYS A 7 -7.48 -15.51 -8.18
CA LYS A 7 -6.13 -14.98 -8.41
C LYS A 7 -6.16 -13.46 -8.27
N PRO A 8 -5.90 -12.91 -7.09
CA PRO A 8 -5.95 -11.47 -6.85
C PRO A 8 -4.82 -10.76 -7.62
N LEU A 9 -5.08 -9.54 -8.06
CA LEU A 9 -4.02 -8.64 -8.52
C LEU A 9 -3.27 -8.08 -7.31
N ILE A 10 -1.97 -7.99 -7.42
CA ILE A 10 -1.07 -7.61 -6.33
C ILE A 10 -0.33 -6.33 -6.69
N GLY A 11 -0.27 -5.40 -5.76
CA GLY A 11 0.47 -4.16 -5.90
C GLY A 11 1.06 -3.68 -4.58
N SER A 12 2.02 -2.78 -4.65
CA SER A 12 2.65 -2.16 -3.48
C SER A 12 2.84 -0.66 -3.71
N ALA A 13 2.76 0.14 -2.65
CA ALA A 13 3.13 1.54 -2.64
C ALA A 13 4.60 1.75 -2.25
N LYS A 14 5.25 0.74 -1.69
CA LYS A 14 6.64 0.83 -1.19
C LYS A 14 7.64 1.14 -2.30
N SER A 15 7.39 0.68 -3.51
CA SER A 15 8.24 0.97 -4.68
C SER A 15 8.22 2.44 -5.12
N ASN A 16 7.20 3.21 -4.72
CA ASN A 16 7.10 4.64 -4.99
C ASN A 16 7.62 5.49 -3.81
N LEU A 17 7.37 5.06 -2.58
CA LEU A 17 7.48 5.87 -1.37
C LEU A 17 8.51 5.33 -0.36
N GLY A 18 9.09 4.16 -0.62
CA GLY A 18 9.95 3.45 0.32
C GLY A 18 9.15 2.72 1.41
N HIS A 19 9.88 2.09 2.34
CA HIS A 19 9.28 1.40 3.48
C HIS A 19 9.02 2.40 4.60
N MET A 20 7.79 2.82 4.75
CA MET A 20 7.35 3.85 5.70
C MET A 20 7.24 3.35 7.15
N LEU A 21 7.92 2.25 7.49
CA LEU A 21 7.92 1.64 8.83
C LEU A 21 6.48 1.45 9.36
N THR A 22 6.16 2.06 10.50
CA THR A 22 4.83 1.97 11.14
C THR A 22 3.70 2.54 10.25
N ALA A 23 4.01 3.48 9.36
CA ALA A 23 3.03 4.06 8.42
C ALA A 23 2.81 3.23 7.14
N ALA A 24 3.56 2.14 6.93
CA ALA A 24 3.50 1.36 5.69
C ALA A 24 2.10 0.79 5.41
N GLY A 25 1.40 0.32 6.44
CA GLY A 25 0.03 -0.17 6.32
C GLY A 25 -0.95 0.93 5.89
N MET A 26 -0.78 2.13 6.44
CA MET A 26 -1.62 3.29 6.09
C MET A 26 -1.40 3.73 4.65
N GLY A 27 -0.15 3.77 4.16
CA GLY A 27 0.15 4.07 2.76
C GLY A 27 -0.51 3.07 1.80
N GLY A 28 -0.49 1.78 2.15
CA GLY A 28 -1.20 0.72 1.42
C GLY A 28 -2.73 0.92 1.44
N MET A 29 -3.28 1.29 2.59
CA MET A 29 -4.71 1.55 2.75
C MET A 29 -5.16 2.75 1.90
N ILE A 30 -4.46 3.86 1.93
CA ILE A 30 -4.76 5.03 1.11
C ILE A 30 -4.71 4.68 -0.38
N LYS A 31 -3.68 3.96 -0.84
CA LYS A 31 -3.59 3.46 -2.22
C LYS A 31 -4.83 2.67 -2.61
N VAL A 32 -5.27 1.74 -1.78
CA VAL A 32 -6.45 0.89 -2.04
C VAL A 32 -7.74 1.71 -2.08
N ILE A 33 -7.95 2.62 -1.13
CA ILE A 33 -9.15 3.48 -1.10
C ILE A 33 -9.23 4.34 -2.37
N LEU A 34 -8.13 4.95 -2.77
CA LEU A 34 -8.05 5.74 -4.00
C LEU A 34 -8.29 4.87 -5.24
N ALA A 35 -7.71 3.67 -5.30
CA ALA A 35 -7.92 2.73 -6.40
C ALA A 35 -9.41 2.34 -6.53
N LEU A 36 -10.07 2.03 -5.42
CA LEU A 36 -11.51 1.75 -5.39
C LEU A 36 -12.33 2.94 -5.85
N LYS A 37 -12.00 4.14 -5.35
CA LYS A 37 -12.68 5.40 -5.70
C LYS A 37 -12.59 5.70 -7.20
N HIS A 38 -11.39 5.64 -7.76
CA HIS A 38 -11.11 6.02 -9.15
C HIS A 38 -11.29 4.87 -10.15
N GLY A 39 -11.43 3.64 -9.70
CA GLY A 39 -11.61 2.48 -10.58
C GLY A 39 -10.38 2.12 -11.40
N LYS A 40 -9.21 2.45 -10.90
CA LYS A 40 -7.92 2.15 -11.51
C LYS A 40 -7.00 1.51 -10.48
N ILE A 41 -6.27 0.47 -10.88
CA ILE A 41 -5.28 -0.21 -10.06
C ILE A 41 -3.91 0.32 -10.48
N PRO A 42 -3.21 1.09 -9.63
CA PRO A 42 -1.93 1.68 -9.98
C PRO A 42 -0.84 0.62 -10.12
N ALA A 43 0.10 0.88 -11.01
CA ALA A 43 1.27 0.03 -11.22
C ALA A 43 2.15 -0.09 -9.98
N THR A 44 2.88 -1.20 -9.89
CA THR A 44 3.99 -1.39 -8.95
C THR A 44 5.29 -1.10 -9.71
N ARG A 45 6.02 -0.08 -9.28
CA ARG A 45 7.23 0.37 -9.95
C ARG A 45 8.40 -0.58 -9.73
N GLY A 46 9.31 -0.66 -10.74
CA GLY A 46 10.62 -1.27 -10.57
C GLY A 46 10.65 -2.80 -10.51
N VAL A 47 9.57 -3.46 -10.87
CA VAL A 47 9.55 -4.93 -10.95
C VAL A 47 10.29 -5.37 -12.20
N LYS A 48 11.50 -5.90 -12.03
CA LYS A 48 12.31 -6.49 -13.12
C LYS A 48 12.07 -7.98 -13.27
N ALA A 49 11.99 -8.69 -12.14
CA ALA A 49 11.67 -10.11 -12.08
C ALA A 49 10.78 -10.35 -10.86
N ALA A 50 9.64 -10.96 -11.08
CA ALA A 50 8.70 -11.23 -10.00
C ALA A 50 9.05 -12.55 -9.30
N MET A 51 9.03 -12.53 -7.97
CA MET A 51 9.06 -13.78 -7.21
C MET A 51 7.75 -14.52 -7.42
N THR A 52 7.85 -15.78 -7.78
CA THR A 52 6.71 -16.70 -7.88
C THR A 52 6.72 -17.69 -6.74
N SER A 53 5.55 -18.06 -6.22
CA SER A 53 5.50 -19.10 -5.20
C SER A 53 5.71 -20.48 -5.83
N LYS A 54 6.47 -21.35 -5.16
CA LYS A 54 6.67 -22.74 -5.60
C LYS A 54 5.35 -23.50 -5.82
N ASN A 55 4.32 -23.16 -5.07
CA ASN A 55 3.00 -23.81 -5.14
C ASN A 55 2.04 -23.12 -6.11
N GLY A 56 2.53 -22.21 -6.98
CA GLY A 56 1.72 -21.52 -7.98
C GLY A 56 0.67 -20.56 -7.41
N GLY A 57 0.71 -20.23 -6.11
CA GLY A 57 -0.24 -19.31 -5.48
C GLY A 57 -0.06 -17.86 -5.91
N VAL A 58 1.18 -17.47 -6.23
CA VAL A 58 1.53 -16.14 -6.76
C VAL A 58 2.32 -16.32 -8.05
N SER A 59 1.94 -15.61 -9.09
CA SER A 59 2.61 -15.58 -10.40
C SER A 59 2.89 -14.13 -10.82
N GLU A 60 3.83 -13.94 -11.72
CA GLU A 60 4.17 -12.62 -12.25
C GLU A 60 2.96 -11.89 -12.84
N LYS A 61 2.07 -12.63 -13.50
CA LYS A 61 0.83 -12.08 -14.11
C LYS A 61 -0.12 -11.43 -13.10
N GLN A 62 0.04 -11.70 -11.82
CA GLN A 62 -0.77 -11.09 -10.76
C GLN A 62 -0.19 -9.75 -10.30
N ILE A 63 1.07 -9.46 -10.61
CA ILE A 63 1.70 -8.20 -10.22
C ILE A 63 1.36 -7.13 -11.25
N VAL A 64 0.70 -6.08 -10.81
CA VAL A 64 0.28 -4.98 -11.68
C VAL A 64 1.51 -4.13 -12.01
N GLN A 65 2.03 -4.24 -13.22
CA GLN A 65 3.19 -3.50 -13.71
C GLN A 65 2.81 -2.28 -14.56
N ILE A 66 1.56 -2.24 -15.03
CA ILE A 66 0.99 -1.11 -15.79
C ILE A 66 -0.33 -0.75 -15.12
N THR A 67 -0.58 0.55 -14.92
CA THR A 67 -1.86 1.02 -14.36
C THR A 67 -3.03 0.45 -15.16
N THR A 68 -3.88 -0.30 -14.51
CA THR A 68 -4.94 -1.09 -15.13
C THR A 68 -6.30 -0.58 -14.67
N VAL A 69 -7.26 -0.53 -15.57
CA VAL A 69 -8.66 -0.25 -15.23
C VAL A 69 -9.19 -1.40 -14.38
N TRP A 70 -9.94 -1.10 -13.33
CA TRP A 70 -10.53 -2.13 -12.49
C TRP A 70 -11.51 -3.00 -13.29
N PRO A 71 -11.34 -4.33 -13.32
CA PRO A 71 -12.09 -5.21 -14.23
C PRO A 71 -13.56 -5.39 -13.86
N HIS A 72 -13.99 -4.86 -12.70
CA HIS A 72 -15.35 -5.01 -12.19
C HIS A 72 -16.06 -3.68 -12.05
N ASN A 73 -17.39 -3.72 -12.08
CA ASN A 73 -18.23 -2.57 -11.82
C ASN A 73 -17.96 -2.02 -10.40
N ARG A 74 -18.26 -0.73 -10.20
CA ARG A 74 -18.00 -0.05 -8.92
C ARG A 74 -18.57 -0.80 -7.70
N LYS A 75 -19.73 -1.44 -7.86
CA LYS A 75 -20.41 -2.17 -6.78
C LYS A 75 -19.69 -3.45 -6.35
N ASP A 76 -18.86 -4.01 -7.23
CA ASP A 76 -18.24 -5.33 -7.05
C ASP A 76 -16.73 -5.23 -6.79
N ARG A 77 -16.21 -4.01 -6.60
CA ARG A 77 -14.77 -3.82 -6.36
C ARG A 77 -14.45 -4.16 -4.91
N ARG A 78 -13.52 -5.09 -4.76
CA ARG A 78 -12.98 -5.50 -3.47
C ARG A 78 -11.47 -5.48 -3.51
N ALA A 79 -10.86 -5.07 -2.42
CA ALA A 79 -9.41 -5.10 -2.25
C ALA A 79 -9.05 -5.39 -0.80
N ALA A 80 -7.83 -5.85 -0.58
CA ALA A 80 -7.32 -6.09 0.75
C ALA A 80 -5.94 -5.43 0.93
N VAL A 81 -5.63 -5.09 2.16
CA VAL A 81 -4.31 -4.62 2.58
C VAL A 81 -3.80 -5.54 3.67
N SER A 82 -2.58 -6.04 3.49
CA SER A 82 -1.85 -6.76 4.53
C SER A 82 -0.70 -5.91 5.03
N ALA A 83 -0.56 -5.80 6.33
CA ALA A 83 0.55 -5.17 7.01
C ALA A 83 1.12 -6.13 8.04
N PHE A 84 2.44 -6.35 7.97
CA PHE A 84 3.15 -7.27 8.85
C PHE A 84 4.19 -6.49 9.65
N GLY A 85 4.02 -6.46 10.98
CA GLY A 85 4.92 -5.79 11.90
C GLY A 85 5.96 -6.73 12.49
N PHE A 86 7.13 -6.19 12.86
CA PHE A 86 8.12 -6.92 13.65
C PHE A 86 7.50 -7.35 14.98
N GLY A 87 7.80 -8.55 15.43
CA GLY A 87 7.21 -9.10 16.65
C GLY A 87 5.84 -9.76 16.46
N GLY A 88 5.34 -9.87 15.19
CA GLY A 88 4.13 -10.63 14.89
C GLY A 88 2.83 -9.82 14.97
N THR A 89 2.91 -8.50 15.12
CA THR A 89 1.72 -7.63 15.02
C THR A 89 1.30 -7.52 13.56
N ASN A 90 0.35 -8.34 13.15
CA ASN A 90 -0.12 -8.41 11.77
C ASN A 90 -1.55 -7.91 11.65
N ALA A 91 -1.86 -7.23 10.55
CA ALA A 91 -3.19 -6.77 10.22
C ALA A 91 -3.54 -7.12 8.77
N HIS A 92 -4.79 -7.51 8.55
CA HIS A 92 -5.36 -7.72 7.23
C HIS A 92 -6.74 -7.06 7.17
N LEU A 93 -6.91 -6.10 6.27
CA LEU A 93 -8.15 -5.35 6.11
C LEU A 93 -8.72 -5.58 4.71
N ILE A 94 -10.03 -5.74 4.64
CA ILE A 94 -10.76 -5.89 3.38
C ILE A 94 -11.61 -4.63 3.16
N PHE A 95 -11.54 -4.09 1.95
CA PHE A 95 -12.27 -2.91 1.51
C PHE A 95 -13.22 -3.28 0.37
N GLU A 96 -14.39 -2.68 0.38
CA GLU A 96 -15.40 -2.86 -0.65
C GLU A 96 -15.98 -1.51 -1.06
N SER A 97 -16.23 -1.32 -2.36
CA SER A 97 -16.84 -0.09 -2.86
C SER A 97 -18.30 -0.30 -3.26
N GLY A 98 -19.14 0.70 -2.99
CA GLY A 98 -20.54 0.69 -3.45
C GLY A 98 -21.52 -0.03 -2.52
N VAL A 99 -21.09 -0.46 -1.38
CA VAL A 99 -21.98 -0.98 -0.35
C VAL A 99 -22.75 0.18 0.28
N LYS A 100 -24.06 0.28 0.06
CA LYS A 100 -24.91 0.99 1.02
C LYS A 100 -24.69 0.23 2.32
N ALA A 101 -24.38 0.93 3.41
CA ALA A 101 -24.16 0.34 4.72
C ALA A 101 -25.21 -0.77 4.95
N SER A 102 -24.85 -2.01 4.63
CA SER A 102 -25.71 -3.14 4.82
C SER A 102 -25.79 -3.39 6.31
N LYS A 103 -26.94 -3.88 6.78
CA LYS A 103 -27.22 -4.24 8.16
C LYS A 103 -25.95 -4.59 8.91
N ARG A 104 -25.71 -3.85 10.01
CA ARG A 104 -24.64 -4.21 10.97
C ARG A 104 -24.63 -5.71 11.14
N ILE A 105 -23.52 -6.34 10.86
CA ILE A 105 -23.31 -7.69 11.39
C ILE A 105 -23.26 -7.48 12.89
N ASP A 106 -24.29 -7.96 13.60
CA ASP A 106 -24.27 -7.98 15.04
C ASP A 106 -23.18 -8.96 15.47
N PHE A 107 -21.98 -8.44 15.63
CA PHE A 107 -20.95 -9.16 16.37
C PHE A 107 -21.46 -9.29 17.81
N PRO A 108 -21.28 -10.47 18.44
CA PRO A 108 -21.62 -10.60 19.85
C PRO A 108 -20.92 -9.46 20.59
N LYS A 109 -21.70 -8.70 21.36
CA LYS A 109 -21.21 -7.55 22.14
C LYS A 109 -20.11 -8.01 23.09
N THR A 110 -18.88 -8.06 22.63
CA THR A 110 -17.74 -7.92 23.54
C THR A 110 -17.83 -6.50 24.07
N GLN A 111 -18.08 -6.40 25.37
CA GLN A 111 -18.12 -5.13 26.10
C GLN A 111 -16.88 -4.31 25.69
N ASN A 112 -17.09 -3.09 25.18
CA ASN A 112 -16.09 -2.10 24.76
C ASN A 112 -15.58 -2.16 23.30
N THR A 113 -16.35 -2.53 22.30
CA THR A 113 -16.01 -2.16 20.92
C THR A 113 -16.37 -0.69 20.68
N GLN A 114 -15.39 0.17 20.74
CA GLN A 114 -15.51 1.54 20.24
C GLN A 114 -15.69 1.46 18.72
N ILE A 115 -16.79 1.98 18.20
CA ILE A 115 -17.01 2.10 16.77
C ILE A 115 -16.13 3.26 16.29
N MET A 116 -15.16 2.96 15.43
CA MET A 116 -14.31 3.97 14.79
C MET A 116 -14.77 4.23 13.37
N ALA A 117 -14.81 5.50 12.97
CA ALA A 117 -15.09 5.92 11.61
C ALA A 117 -13.91 6.73 11.07
N ILE A 118 -13.53 6.50 9.82
CA ILE A 118 -12.58 7.36 9.11
C ILE A 118 -13.35 8.58 8.62
N VAL A 119 -13.17 9.71 9.27
CA VAL A 119 -13.85 10.98 8.97
C VAL A 119 -13.01 11.89 8.06
N GLY A 120 -11.72 11.61 7.92
CA GLY A 120 -10.81 12.32 7.03
C GLY A 120 -9.55 11.53 6.79
N MET A 121 -8.85 11.86 5.72
CA MET A 121 -7.54 11.30 5.37
C MET A 121 -6.60 12.41 4.95
N GLU A 122 -5.35 12.30 5.32
CA GLU A 122 -4.27 13.15 4.84
C GLU A 122 -3.01 12.31 4.63
N ALA A 123 -2.11 12.75 3.76
CA ALA A 123 -0.90 12.00 3.42
C ALA A 123 0.31 12.94 3.27
N ILE A 124 1.35 12.69 4.07
CA ILE A 124 2.65 13.34 3.94
C ILE A 124 3.70 12.23 3.83
N PHE A 125 4.09 11.90 2.61
CA PHE A 125 5.04 10.82 2.33
C PHE A 125 6.10 11.29 1.32
N GLY A 126 7.36 11.15 1.66
CA GLY A 126 8.45 11.57 0.79
C GLY A 126 8.36 13.06 0.46
N GLY A 127 8.10 13.42 -0.79
CA GLY A 127 7.87 14.79 -1.24
C GLY A 127 6.40 15.18 -1.32
N CYS A 128 5.46 14.25 -1.07
CA CYS A 128 4.02 14.52 -1.17
C CYS A 128 3.53 15.31 0.04
N LYS A 129 2.82 16.39 -0.23
CA LYS A 129 2.12 17.21 0.78
C LYS A 129 0.63 17.14 0.48
N GLY A 130 -0.04 16.13 1.04
CA GLY A 130 -1.46 15.94 0.86
C GLY A 130 -1.86 14.78 -0.07
N LEU A 131 -3.14 14.42 -0.01
CA LEU A 131 -3.72 13.30 -0.76
C LEU A 131 -3.62 13.47 -2.27
N HIS A 132 -3.70 14.70 -2.78
CA HIS A 132 -3.63 14.98 -4.21
C HIS A 132 -2.25 14.62 -4.78
N GLU A 133 -1.17 15.07 -4.14
CA GLU A 133 0.20 14.74 -4.56
C GLU A 133 0.50 13.25 -4.35
N PHE A 134 -0.02 12.64 -3.29
CA PHE A 134 0.07 11.21 -3.09
C PHE A 134 -0.61 10.44 -4.23
N TYR A 135 -1.82 10.85 -4.62
CA TYR A 135 -2.52 10.28 -5.77
C TYR A 135 -1.66 10.32 -7.03
N HIS A 136 -1.15 11.51 -7.39
CA HIS A 136 -0.29 11.67 -8.56
C HIS A 136 0.98 10.86 -8.47
N THR A 137 1.63 10.80 -7.31
CA THR A 137 2.82 9.96 -7.12
C THR A 137 2.55 8.49 -7.47
N ILE A 138 1.40 7.98 -7.03
CA ILE A 138 1.05 6.58 -7.25
C ILE A 138 0.60 6.32 -8.69
N TYR A 139 -0.25 7.18 -9.26
CA TYR A 139 -0.82 6.96 -10.59
C TYR A 139 0.11 7.35 -11.73
N ASP A 140 0.93 8.39 -11.54
CA ASP A 140 1.94 8.81 -12.52
C ASP A 140 3.23 7.97 -12.39
N ASN A 141 3.23 6.98 -11.50
CA ASN A 141 4.38 6.10 -11.23
C ASN A 141 5.66 6.87 -10.89
N LYS A 142 5.54 7.98 -10.14
CA LYS A 142 6.67 8.77 -9.66
C LYS A 142 7.36 8.08 -8.48
N GLN A 143 8.62 8.43 -8.24
CA GLN A 143 9.34 8.02 -7.02
C GLN A 143 9.85 9.24 -6.28
N HIS A 144 9.89 9.14 -4.96
CA HIS A 144 10.36 10.18 -4.05
C HIS A 144 11.63 9.79 -3.30
N PHE A 145 12.42 8.89 -3.87
CA PHE A 145 13.76 8.60 -3.35
C PHE A 145 14.69 9.77 -3.68
N ARG A 146 15.31 10.33 -2.66
CA ARG A 146 16.24 11.44 -2.78
C ARG A 146 17.35 11.31 -1.74
N SER A 147 18.45 11.99 -1.94
CA SER A 147 19.50 12.12 -0.92
C SER A 147 18.92 12.67 0.38
N LEU A 148 19.47 12.24 1.50
CA LEU A 148 19.04 12.72 2.81
C LEU A 148 19.29 14.23 2.94
N PRO A 149 18.31 15.01 3.40
CA PRO A 149 18.54 16.42 3.69
C PRO A 149 19.60 16.57 4.79
N PRO A 150 20.59 17.48 4.63
CA PRO A 150 21.67 17.65 5.59
C PRO A 150 21.20 17.89 7.04
N GLU A 151 20.06 18.56 7.17
CA GLU A 151 19.48 18.90 8.47
C GLU A 151 19.01 17.66 9.26
N ARG A 152 18.73 16.56 8.57
CA ARG A 152 18.13 15.39 9.19
C ARG A 152 19.14 14.56 9.99
N TRP A 153 20.39 14.51 9.53
CA TRP A 153 21.47 13.75 10.15
C TRP A 153 22.53 14.65 10.80
N LYS A 154 22.36 15.97 10.74
CA LYS A 154 23.30 16.97 11.33
C LYS A 154 24.75 16.73 10.95
N GLY A 155 25.00 16.33 9.71
CA GLY A 155 26.34 16.06 9.20
C GLY A 155 26.88 14.66 9.54
N PHE A 156 26.07 13.77 10.11
CA PHE A 156 26.52 12.41 10.44
C PHE A 156 26.93 11.61 9.19
N GLU A 157 26.32 11.90 8.03
CA GLU A 157 26.71 11.35 6.72
C GLU A 157 28.11 11.78 6.27
N GLN A 158 28.67 12.82 6.88
CA GLN A 158 30.06 13.27 6.62
C GLN A 158 31.08 12.55 7.49
N HIS A 159 30.63 11.72 8.44
CA HIS A 159 31.53 10.95 9.31
C HIS A 159 32.43 10.03 8.44
N PRO A 160 33.76 10.02 8.67
CA PRO A 160 34.70 9.29 7.82
C PRO A 160 34.39 7.81 7.62
N GLU A 161 33.88 7.15 8.64
CA GLU A 161 33.49 5.72 8.60
C GLU A 161 32.28 5.46 7.69
N LEU A 162 31.36 6.43 7.57
CA LEU A 162 30.19 6.30 6.72
C LEU A 162 30.47 6.70 5.27
N LYS A 163 31.34 7.70 5.06
CA LYS A 163 31.76 8.13 3.72
C LYS A 163 32.45 7.03 2.92
N ASN A 164 33.16 6.14 3.61
CA ASN A 164 33.90 5.05 3.01
C ASN A 164 33.15 3.71 3.02
N HIS A 165 31.90 3.68 3.48
CA HIS A 165 31.13 2.45 3.52
C HIS A 165 30.56 2.12 2.12
N PRO A 166 30.77 0.91 1.57
CA PRO A 166 30.36 0.54 0.19
C PRO A 166 28.86 0.65 -0.10
N GLN A 167 28.01 0.82 0.93
CA GLN A 167 26.57 1.00 0.83
C GLN A 167 26.09 2.41 1.20
N GLY A 168 27.00 3.36 1.32
CA GLY A 168 26.74 4.74 1.77
C GLY A 168 26.61 5.77 0.66
N ALA A 169 26.21 5.34 -0.56
CA ALA A 169 25.96 6.25 -1.69
C ALA A 169 24.50 6.16 -2.13
#